data_c66e8f9f9cadc3e5aaa89046599087ec
#
_entry.id   c66e8f9f9cadc3e5aaa89046599087ec
#
_cell.length_a   1.000
_cell.length_b   1.000
_cell.length_c   1.000
_cell.angle_alpha   90.00
_cell.angle_beta   90.00
_cell.angle_gamma   90.00
#
_symmetry.space_group_name_H-M   'P 1'
#
loop_
_entity.id
_entity.type
_entity.pdbx_description
1 polymer ?
#
loop_
_entity_poly.entity_id
_entity_poly.type
_entity_poly.pdbx_seq_one_letter_code
_entity_poly.pdbx_strand_id
1 'polypeptide(L)'
;MCSGISSSGAKKSTDMQLKCQYLSEINDGRGIVFATGTPISNTMCEMYVMQLYLQKSALEEMGIHHFDSWAANFGEVTTALELTVEGSGFRFKSRFNKFTNLPELMNIFREVADVQTADMLDLDVPALRGGKPIIVESEPDWYVKQVMEEFVVRAERIRGGGVDPSVDNFLKITHEARLLGTDARLIDKDAPNNPDGKLNKVAENVWKEYVKGNADGHIGCQLIFSDIGTPGPDKDFTIYDYLKESLIKYGIPAEEIAFIHDAKTDAQRDALFKEMRTGKKKVLIGSTDKCGTGVNVQTHLVAMHHVDCPWKPSSIEQREGRGIRQGNKNDEVAIYRYVTKQTFDAYNWSLVENKQRFISQVMTSKAVSRSCEDIDEATLLMRRLRRLRQATL
;
A
#
# COMPACT_ATOMS: atom_id res chain seq x y z
N MET A 1 -9.55 18.09 18.52
CA MET A 1 -8.94 17.68 17.25
C MET A 1 -9.39 16.27 16.95
N CYS A 2 -10.11 16.08 15.86
CA CYS A 2 -10.52 14.75 15.43
C CYS A 2 -9.31 14.01 14.82
N SER A 3 -9.04 12.77 15.21
CA SER A 3 -7.92 12.02 14.64
C SER A 3 -8.32 11.46 13.27
N GLY A 4 -7.45 11.56 12.33
CA GLY A 4 -7.66 11.17 10.92
C GLY A 4 -7.17 12.22 9.93
N ILE A 5 -6.92 13.44 10.40
CA ILE A 5 -6.31 14.50 9.61
C ILE A 5 -4.89 14.72 10.14
N SER A 6 -3.90 14.56 9.26
CA SER A 6 -2.52 14.92 9.60
C SER A 6 -2.43 16.44 9.76
N SER A 7 -2.05 16.91 10.94
CA SER A 7 -1.83 18.34 11.24
C SER A 7 -0.34 18.72 11.14
N SER A 8 0.48 17.99 10.42
CA SER A 8 1.87 18.36 10.22
C SER A 8 1.94 19.61 9.33
N GLY A 9 2.21 20.76 9.93
CA GLY A 9 2.41 22.02 9.23
C GLY A 9 3.67 22.04 8.38
N ALA A 10 3.67 21.33 7.27
CA ALA A 10 4.78 21.37 6.33
C ALA A 10 4.78 22.74 5.63
N LYS A 11 5.91 23.45 5.67
CA LYS A 11 6.08 24.76 5.00
C LYS A 11 5.64 24.73 3.54
N LYS A 12 5.90 23.64 2.81
CA LYS A 12 5.47 23.44 1.41
C LYS A 12 3.95 23.44 1.25
N SER A 13 3.22 22.82 2.17
CA SER A 13 1.76 22.76 2.14
C SER A 13 1.15 24.16 2.32
N THR A 14 1.65 24.90 3.30
CA THR A 14 1.19 26.29 3.56
C THR A 14 1.53 27.22 2.40
N ASP A 15 2.75 27.13 1.85
CA ASP A 15 3.18 27.94 0.69
C ASP A 15 2.30 27.65 -0.54
N MET A 16 2.02 26.38 -0.82
CA MET A 16 1.14 25.98 -1.91
C MET A 16 -0.27 26.53 -1.70
N GLN A 17 -0.82 26.41 -0.49
CA GLN A 17 -2.15 26.92 -0.18
C GLN A 17 -2.27 28.42 -0.40
N LEU A 18 -1.31 29.21 0.09
CA LEU A 18 -1.29 30.67 -0.10
C LEU A 18 -1.20 31.07 -1.58
N LYS A 19 -0.36 30.38 -2.35
CA LYS A 19 -0.24 30.62 -3.80
C LYS A 19 -1.51 30.28 -4.55
N CYS A 20 -2.15 29.17 -4.23
CA CYS A 20 -3.42 28.78 -4.84
C CYS A 20 -4.54 29.76 -4.48
N GLN A 21 -4.62 30.21 -3.22
CA GLN A 21 -5.58 31.22 -2.81
C GLN A 21 -5.38 32.55 -3.59
N TYR A 22 -4.15 33.03 -3.65
CA TYR A 22 -3.83 34.25 -4.41
C TYR A 22 -4.21 34.12 -5.90
N LEU A 23 -3.87 32.99 -6.55
CA LEU A 23 -4.25 32.78 -7.95
C LEU A 23 -5.77 32.72 -8.14
N SER A 24 -6.49 32.08 -7.22
CA SER A 24 -7.95 32.02 -7.25
C SER A 24 -8.58 33.42 -7.10
N GLU A 25 -8.05 34.24 -6.19
CA GLU A 25 -8.54 35.62 -5.96
C GLU A 25 -8.38 36.53 -7.18
N ILE A 26 -7.21 36.47 -7.86
CA ILE A 26 -6.93 37.32 -9.04
C ILE A 26 -7.56 36.84 -10.34
N ASN A 27 -8.08 35.59 -10.37
CA ASN A 27 -8.62 34.95 -11.57
C ASN A 27 -10.07 34.44 -11.38
N ASP A 28 -10.84 35.07 -10.49
CA ASP A 28 -12.25 34.73 -10.23
C ASP A 28 -12.47 33.21 -10.00
N GLY A 29 -11.69 32.61 -9.10
CA GLY A 29 -11.78 31.20 -8.76
C GLY A 29 -11.13 30.24 -9.77
N ARG A 30 -10.39 30.74 -10.76
CA ARG A 30 -9.77 29.95 -11.84
C ARG A 30 -8.24 29.93 -11.75
N GLY A 31 -7.59 29.20 -12.66
CA GLY A 31 -6.13 29.20 -12.81
C GLY A 31 -5.39 28.10 -12.05
N ILE A 32 -6.11 27.18 -11.42
CA ILE A 32 -5.52 26.04 -10.72
C ILE A 32 -6.00 24.74 -11.38
N VAL A 33 -5.06 23.87 -11.76
CA VAL A 33 -5.34 22.55 -12.29
C VAL A 33 -4.49 21.53 -11.56
N PHE A 34 -5.12 20.51 -10.98
CA PHE A 34 -4.46 19.36 -10.40
C PHE A 34 -4.66 18.14 -11.31
N ALA A 35 -3.59 17.42 -11.59
CA ALA A 35 -3.64 16.16 -12.32
C ALA A 35 -3.03 15.04 -11.44
N THR A 36 -3.79 14.00 -11.19
CA THR A 36 -3.35 12.87 -10.37
C THR A 36 -4.04 11.58 -10.80
N GLY A 37 -3.33 10.46 -10.76
CA GLY A 37 -3.92 9.14 -10.92
C GLY A 37 -4.57 8.58 -9.63
N THR A 38 -4.32 9.22 -8.48
CA THR A 38 -4.79 8.75 -7.17
C THR A 38 -5.29 9.91 -6.32
N PRO A 39 -6.46 10.50 -6.64
CA PRO A 39 -6.99 11.68 -5.93
C PRO A 39 -7.27 11.39 -4.45
N ILE A 40 -7.59 10.15 -4.13
CA ILE A 40 -7.76 9.65 -2.76
C ILE A 40 -6.73 8.54 -2.57
N SER A 41 -5.71 8.78 -1.75
CA SER A 41 -4.61 7.84 -1.55
C SER A 41 -4.83 6.89 -0.37
N ASN A 42 -5.50 7.34 0.68
CA ASN A 42 -5.68 6.58 1.91
C ASN A 42 -7.04 6.80 2.59
N THR A 43 -7.54 8.03 2.66
CA THR A 43 -8.77 8.38 3.37
C THR A 43 -9.62 9.38 2.60
N MET A 44 -10.94 9.29 2.76
CA MET A 44 -11.88 10.24 2.13
C MET A 44 -11.70 11.69 2.61
N CYS A 45 -11.04 11.93 3.74
CA CYS A 45 -10.70 13.29 4.17
C CYS A 45 -9.80 14.03 3.16
N GLU A 46 -9.07 13.30 2.32
CA GLU A 46 -8.26 13.90 1.26
C GLU A 46 -9.13 14.59 0.21
N MET A 47 -10.36 14.15 0.01
CA MET A 47 -11.32 14.82 -0.87
C MET A 47 -11.69 16.22 -0.36
N TYR A 48 -11.91 16.38 0.94
CA TYR A 48 -12.12 17.71 1.52
C TYR A 48 -10.96 18.65 1.22
N VAL A 49 -9.73 18.17 1.35
CA VAL A 49 -8.55 18.98 1.02
C VAL A 49 -8.54 19.37 -0.46
N MET A 50 -8.86 18.46 -1.37
CA MET A 50 -8.98 18.77 -2.80
C MET A 50 -10.06 19.82 -3.08
N GLN A 51 -11.23 19.67 -2.45
CA GLN A 51 -12.33 20.63 -2.57
C GLN A 51 -11.97 22.03 -2.05
N LEU A 52 -11.19 22.14 -0.96
CA LEU A 52 -10.71 23.43 -0.47
C LEU A 52 -9.84 24.18 -1.48
N TYR A 53 -9.07 23.46 -2.29
CA TYR A 53 -8.26 24.07 -3.34
C TYR A 53 -9.07 24.44 -4.59
N LEU A 54 -10.06 23.63 -4.96
CA LEU A 54 -10.71 23.69 -6.27
C LEU A 54 -12.08 24.36 -6.25
N GLN A 55 -12.80 24.34 -5.11
CA GLN A 55 -14.19 24.81 -5.02
C GLN A 55 -14.52 25.47 -3.67
N LYS A 56 -13.56 26.20 -3.09
CA LYS A 56 -13.74 26.84 -1.79
C LYS A 56 -14.98 27.72 -1.73
N SER A 57 -15.23 28.55 -2.74
CA SER A 57 -16.39 29.43 -2.80
C SER A 57 -17.72 28.69 -2.77
N ALA A 58 -17.83 27.58 -3.51
CA ALA A 58 -19.02 26.73 -3.48
C ALA A 58 -19.24 26.09 -2.10
N LEU A 59 -18.16 25.66 -1.43
CA LEU A 59 -18.24 25.16 -0.05
C LEU A 59 -18.65 26.26 0.95
N GLU A 60 -18.23 27.49 0.74
CA GLU A 60 -18.63 28.66 1.54
C GLU A 60 -20.10 28.97 1.35
N GLU A 61 -20.60 28.98 0.12
CA GLU A 61 -22.02 29.18 -0.19
C GLU A 61 -22.90 28.12 0.44
N MET A 62 -22.44 26.87 0.48
CA MET A 62 -23.12 25.76 1.13
C MET A 62 -22.96 25.73 2.66
N GLY A 63 -22.13 26.61 3.24
CA GLY A 63 -21.84 26.63 4.68
C GLY A 63 -21.00 25.46 5.20
N ILE A 64 -20.30 24.73 4.31
CA ILE A 64 -19.53 23.53 4.64
C ILE A 64 -18.02 23.67 4.37
N HIS A 65 -17.52 24.90 4.28
CA HIS A 65 -16.10 25.17 4.02
C HIS A 65 -15.18 24.85 5.20
N HIS A 66 -15.70 24.80 6.43
CA HIS A 66 -14.96 24.32 7.58
C HIS A 66 -15.04 22.80 7.68
N PHE A 67 -13.91 22.16 8.07
CA PHE A 67 -13.85 20.71 8.17
C PHE A 67 -14.95 20.11 9.05
N ASP A 68 -15.25 20.73 10.18
CA ASP A 68 -16.27 20.20 11.11
C ASP A 68 -17.68 20.22 10.47
N SER A 69 -18.00 21.29 9.71
CA SER A 69 -19.26 21.37 8.97
C SER A 69 -19.32 20.37 7.82
N TRP A 70 -18.23 20.23 7.06
CA TRP A 70 -18.11 19.24 6.00
C TRP A 70 -18.22 17.81 6.56
N ALA A 71 -17.50 17.54 7.65
CA ALA A 71 -17.52 16.25 8.33
C ALA A 71 -18.90 15.90 8.89
N ALA A 72 -19.65 16.86 9.39
CA ALA A 72 -21.02 16.66 9.88
C ALA A 72 -21.99 16.24 8.76
N ASN A 73 -21.75 16.66 7.51
CA ASN A 73 -22.57 16.31 6.36
C ASN A 73 -22.17 14.98 5.70
N PHE A 74 -20.86 14.70 5.65
CA PHE A 74 -20.33 13.58 4.87
C PHE A 74 -19.68 12.48 5.71
N GLY A 75 -19.78 12.54 7.02
CA GLY A 75 -19.22 11.51 7.85
C GLY A 75 -19.81 11.41 9.24
N GLU A 76 -19.51 10.31 9.86
CA GLU A 76 -19.83 10.05 11.26
C GLU A 76 -18.55 9.93 12.07
N VAL A 77 -18.53 10.63 13.20
CA VAL A 77 -17.51 10.45 14.22
C VAL A 77 -17.91 9.25 15.06
N THR A 78 -17.17 8.16 14.96
CA THR A 78 -17.37 7.03 15.87
C THR A 78 -16.45 7.20 17.07
N THR A 79 -17.02 7.06 18.26
CA THR A 79 -16.27 7.08 19.52
C THR A 79 -16.03 5.65 19.95
N ALA A 80 -14.76 5.25 19.98
CA ALA A 80 -14.36 3.94 20.46
C ALA A 80 -13.47 4.10 21.71
N LEU A 81 -13.56 3.15 22.61
CA LEU A 81 -12.65 3.05 23.74
C LEU A 81 -11.31 2.51 23.23
N GLU A 82 -10.32 3.37 23.14
CA GLU A 82 -8.96 3.04 22.69
C GLU A 82 -7.98 3.12 23.86
N LEU A 83 -6.92 2.32 23.77
CA LEU A 83 -5.80 2.48 24.68
C LEU A 83 -5.13 3.84 24.46
N THR A 84 -4.69 4.49 25.55
CA THR A 84 -3.86 5.68 25.45
C THR A 84 -2.53 5.34 24.78
N VAL A 85 -1.89 6.33 24.15
CA VAL A 85 -0.58 6.14 23.50
C VAL A 85 0.47 5.69 24.52
N GLU A 86 0.31 6.13 25.78
CA GLU A 86 1.15 5.79 26.91
C GLU A 86 0.87 4.38 27.45
N GLY A 87 -0.17 3.66 26.96
CA GLY A 87 -0.53 2.33 27.43
C GLY A 87 -1.11 2.26 28.85
N SER A 88 -1.24 3.40 29.52
CA SER A 88 -1.58 3.50 30.94
C SER A 88 -3.09 3.50 31.24
N GLY A 89 -3.93 3.44 30.22
CA GLY A 89 -5.38 3.45 30.40
C GLY A 89 -6.17 3.42 29.13
N PHE A 90 -7.49 3.37 29.25
CA PHE A 90 -8.43 3.51 28.15
C PHE A 90 -8.95 4.95 28.10
N ARG A 91 -8.99 5.51 26.88
CA ARG A 91 -9.68 6.77 26.62
C ARG A 91 -10.70 6.60 25.52
N PHE A 92 -11.78 7.32 25.64
CA PHE A 92 -12.67 7.49 24.51
C PHE A 92 -11.96 8.34 23.46
N LYS A 93 -11.76 7.78 22.26
CA LYS A 93 -11.20 8.51 21.14
C LYS A 93 -12.24 8.57 20.05
N SER A 94 -12.60 9.79 19.70
CA SER A 94 -13.48 10.04 18.57
C SER A 94 -12.64 10.09 17.31
N ARG A 95 -13.02 9.27 16.33
CA ARG A 95 -12.39 9.20 15.00
C ARG A 95 -13.42 9.44 13.91
N PHE A 96 -13.00 10.17 12.93
CA PHE A 96 -13.73 10.32 11.68
C PHE A 96 -13.39 9.12 10.79
N ASN A 97 -14.21 8.09 10.82
CA ASN A 97 -13.91 6.81 10.16
C ASN A 97 -15.09 6.20 9.42
N LYS A 98 -16.23 6.88 9.36
CA LYS A 98 -17.36 6.45 8.57
C LYS A 98 -17.82 7.59 7.69
N PHE A 99 -17.93 7.36 6.40
CA PHE A 99 -18.38 8.34 5.43
C PHE A 99 -19.81 8.04 5.02
N THR A 100 -20.62 9.08 4.89
CA THR A 100 -22.03 9.05 4.55
C THR A 100 -22.32 10.03 3.42
N ASN A 101 -23.50 9.95 2.81
CA ASN A 101 -23.93 10.84 1.73
C ASN A 101 -22.92 10.92 0.57
N LEU A 102 -22.32 9.77 0.25
CA LEU A 102 -21.28 9.69 -0.79
C LEU A 102 -21.74 10.12 -2.17
N PRO A 103 -22.98 9.80 -2.64
CA PRO A 103 -23.46 10.28 -3.92
C PRO A 103 -23.52 11.81 -3.99
N GLU A 104 -23.97 12.45 -2.92
CA GLU A 104 -24.05 13.91 -2.81
C GLU A 104 -22.66 14.54 -2.81
N LEU A 105 -21.71 13.97 -2.05
CA LEU A 105 -20.31 14.40 -2.04
C LEU A 105 -19.67 14.30 -3.44
N MET A 106 -19.91 13.20 -4.15
CA MET A 106 -19.38 13.00 -5.50
C MET A 106 -20.00 13.94 -6.52
N ASN A 107 -21.28 14.28 -6.40
CA ASN A 107 -21.92 15.25 -7.29
C ASN A 107 -21.27 16.62 -7.13
N ILE A 108 -21.03 17.07 -5.90
CA ILE A 108 -20.36 18.32 -5.62
C ILE A 108 -18.92 18.31 -6.17
N PHE A 109 -18.18 17.22 -5.95
CA PHE A 109 -16.80 17.12 -6.42
C PHE A 109 -16.67 17.12 -7.95
N ARG A 110 -17.62 16.53 -8.65
CA ARG A 110 -17.65 16.47 -10.12
C ARG A 110 -17.89 17.81 -10.81
N GLU A 111 -18.37 18.81 -10.11
CA GLU A 111 -18.48 20.17 -10.67
C GLU A 111 -17.10 20.74 -11.01
N VAL A 112 -16.02 20.28 -10.33
CA VAL A 112 -14.65 20.78 -10.51
C VAL A 112 -13.66 19.69 -10.92
N ALA A 113 -14.10 18.43 -11.04
CA ALA A 113 -13.24 17.31 -11.33
C ALA A 113 -13.72 16.52 -12.57
N ASP A 114 -12.83 16.35 -13.53
CA ASP A 114 -12.99 15.37 -14.61
C ASP A 114 -12.32 14.06 -14.19
N VAL A 115 -13.12 13.01 -14.04
CA VAL A 115 -12.68 11.70 -13.56
C VAL A 115 -12.73 10.71 -14.72
N GLN A 116 -11.54 10.30 -15.19
CA GLN A 116 -11.38 9.30 -16.24
C GLN A 116 -10.75 8.04 -15.63
N THR A 117 -11.46 6.92 -15.70
CA THR A 117 -10.96 5.62 -15.24
C THR A 117 -10.42 4.80 -16.39
N ALA A 118 -9.58 3.79 -16.10
CA ALA A 118 -8.93 2.98 -17.13
C ALA A 118 -9.94 2.29 -18.08
N ASP A 119 -11.13 1.94 -17.58
CA ASP A 119 -12.21 1.35 -18.36
C ASP A 119 -12.96 2.34 -19.28
N MET A 120 -12.76 3.65 -19.08
CA MET A 120 -13.27 4.72 -19.95
C MET A 120 -12.29 5.11 -21.04
N LEU A 121 -11.04 4.64 -20.94
CA LEU A 121 -9.96 4.98 -21.84
C LEU A 121 -9.61 3.75 -22.68
N ASP A 122 -9.54 3.91 -24.00
CA ASP A 122 -9.05 2.87 -24.93
C ASP A 122 -7.51 2.94 -24.96
N LEU A 123 -6.88 2.37 -23.94
CA LEU A 123 -5.43 2.38 -23.79
C LEU A 123 -4.84 1.07 -24.32
N ASP A 124 -3.82 1.18 -25.16
CA ASP A 124 -2.99 0.05 -25.60
C ASP A 124 -2.07 -0.38 -24.46
N VAL A 125 -2.60 -1.19 -23.55
CA VAL A 125 -1.90 -1.73 -22.37
C VAL A 125 -2.07 -3.26 -22.30
N PRO A 126 -1.08 -3.98 -21.76
CA PRO A 126 -1.19 -5.42 -21.61
C PRO A 126 -2.38 -5.81 -20.72
N ALA A 127 -3.03 -6.91 -21.05
CA ALA A 127 -4.08 -7.46 -20.20
C ALA A 127 -3.50 -8.03 -18.90
N LEU A 128 -4.28 -7.96 -17.84
CA LEU A 128 -3.94 -8.69 -16.61
C LEU A 128 -4.20 -10.18 -16.83
N ARG A 129 -3.17 -11.02 -16.71
CA ARG A 129 -3.28 -12.47 -16.89
C ARG A 129 -4.38 -13.06 -16.01
N GLY A 130 -5.37 -13.72 -16.63
CA GLY A 130 -6.52 -14.26 -15.91
C GLY A 130 -7.50 -13.22 -15.37
N GLY A 131 -7.37 -11.94 -15.74
CA GLY A 131 -8.28 -10.84 -15.36
C GLY A 131 -8.21 -10.39 -13.90
N LYS A 132 -7.36 -11.02 -13.08
CA LYS A 132 -7.20 -10.70 -11.65
C LYS A 132 -5.81 -11.08 -11.14
N PRO A 133 -5.33 -10.47 -10.03
CA PRO A 133 -4.10 -10.89 -9.40
C PRO A 133 -4.13 -12.35 -8.95
N ILE A 134 -2.99 -13.02 -9.06
CA ILE A 134 -2.77 -14.40 -8.62
C ILE A 134 -2.41 -14.37 -7.15
N ILE A 135 -3.28 -14.89 -6.30
CA ILE A 135 -3.04 -14.96 -4.86
C ILE A 135 -2.26 -16.24 -4.54
N VAL A 136 -1.08 -16.09 -3.98
CA VAL A 136 -0.22 -17.19 -3.55
C VAL A 136 -0.22 -17.25 -2.03
N GLU A 137 -0.90 -18.26 -1.51
CA GLU A 137 -1.04 -18.45 -0.07
C GLU A 137 0.05 -19.35 0.50
N SER A 138 0.57 -18.99 1.69
CA SER A 138 1.49 -19.81 2.51
C SER A 138 0.84 -20.11 3.84
N GLU A 139 1.01 -21.33 4.32
CA GLU A 139 0.57 -21.68 5.67
C GLU A 139 1.64 -21.27 6.71
N PRO A 140 1.24 -20.74 7.88
CA PRO A 140 2.17 -20.46 8.96
C PRO A 140 2.70 -21.77 9.53
N ASP A 141 4.01 -21.87 9.69
CA ASP A 141 4.63 -23.01 10.38
C ASP A 141 4.44 -22.93 11.90
N TRP A 142 5.01 -23.88 12.62
CA TRP A 142 4.91 -23.95 14.08
C TRP A 142 5.55 -22.72 14.76
N TYR A 143 6.66 -22.22 14.23
CA TYR A 143 7.37 -21.06 14.79
C TYR A 143 6.54 -19.78 14.66
N VAL A 144 6.01 -19.51 13.47
CA VAL A 144 5.13 -18.37 13.22
C VAL A 144 3.90 -18.41 14.14
N LYS A 145 3.29 -19.59 14.33
CA LYS A 145 2.15 -19.77 15.25
C LYS A 145 2.52 -19.44 16.69
N GLN A 146 3.65 -19.93 17.17
CA GLN A 146 4.14 -19.64 18.52
C GLN A 146 4.35 -18.13 18.72
N VAL A 147 5.05 -17.45 17.82
CA VAL A 147 5.28 -16.00 17.93
C VAL A 147 3.97 -15.20 17.86
N MET A 148 2.99 -15.65 17.06
CA MET A 148 1.66 -15.04 17.05
C MET A 148 0.94 -15.16 18.39
N GLU A 149 1.08 -16.28 19.12
CA GLU A 149 0.55 -16.45 20.48
C GLU A 149 1.25 -15.52 21.46
N GLU A 150 2.57 -15.35 21.35
CA GLU A 150 3.32 -14.38 22.14
C GLU A 150 2.84 -12.95 21.94
N PHE A 151 2.52 -12.55 20.69
CA PHE A 151 1.92 -11.24 20.42
C PHE A 151 0.57 -11.05 21.12
N VAL A 152 -0.24 -12.08 21.20
CA VAL A 152 -1.51 -12.03 21.95
C VAL A 152 -1.26 -11.77 23.44
N VAL A 153 -0.31 -12.50 24.03
CA VAL A 153 0.07 -12.33 25.46
C VAL A 153 0.62 -10.92 25.72
N ARG A 154 1.51 -10.42 24.85
CA ARG A 154 2.05 -9.05 24.93
C ARG A 154 0.96 -8.00 24.85
N ALA A 155 0.02 -8.15 23.90
CA ALA A 155 -1.10 -7.25 23.73
C ALA A 155 -2.02 -7.22 24.98
N GLU A 156 -2.21 -8.35 25.66
CA GLU A 156 -2.96 -8.42 26.91
C GLU A 156 -2.25 -7.73 28.08
N ARG A 157 -0.93 -7.87 28.19
CA ARG A 157 -0.11 -7.17 29.20
C ARG A 157 -0.17 -5.65 29.01
N ILE A 158 -0.06 -5.18 27.75
CA ILE A 158 -0.17 -3.75 27.43
C ILE A 158 -1.56 -3.22 27.83
N ARG A 159 -2.63 -3.99 27.57
CA ARG A 159 -3.99 -3.62 27.99
C ARG A 159 -4.14 -3.53 29.51
N GLY A 160 -3.49 -4.40 30.25
CA GLY A 160 -3.51 -4.41 31.70
C GLY A 160 -2.75 -3.25 32.34
N GLY A 161 -2.09 -2.39 31.55
CA GLY A 161 -1.35 -1.22 32.02
C GLY A 161 -0.03 -1.56 32.72
N GLY A 162 0.44 -2.81 32.61
CA GLY A 162 1.64 -3.30 33.30
C GLY A 162 2.96 -3.14 32.52
N VAL A 163 2.96 -2.41 31.39
CA VAL A 163 4.14 -2.27 30.52
C VAL A 163 4.36 -0.80 30.20
N ASP A 164 5.62 -0.35 30.33
CA ASP A 164 6.02 0.99 29.89
C ASP A 164 5.90 1.07 28.34
N PRO A 165 5.19 2.07 27.79
CA PRO A 165 5.01 2.23 26.34
C PRO A 165 6.31 2.41 25.56
N SER A 166 7.40 2.84 26.19
CA SER A 166 8.73 2.93 25.58
C SER A 166 9.37 1.55 25.40
N VAL A 167 9.00 0.57 26.22
CA VAL A 167 9.51 -0.82 26.17
C VAL A 167 8.70 -1.64 25.17
N ASP A 168 7.35 -1.62 25.31
CA ASP A 168 6.45 -2.33 24.41
C ASP A 168 5.12 -1.59 24.24
N ASN A 169 4.59 -1.62 23.00
CA ASN A 169 3.35 -0.95 22.66
C ASN A 169 2.69 -1.60 21.43
N PHE A 170 1.42 -1.27 21.17
CA PHE A 170 0.69 -1.84 20.02
C PHE A 170 1.32 -1.53 18.66
N LEU A 171 1.96 -0.39 18.48
CA LEU A 171 2.63 -0.05 17.23
C LEU A 171 3.82 -0.98 16.98
N LYS A 172 4.58 -1.29 18.03
CA LYS A 172 5.70 -2.24 17.96
C LYS A 172 5.20 -3.64 17.62
N ILE A 173 4.14 -4.13 18.31
CA ILE A 173 3.54 -5.44 17.98
C ILE A 173 3.03 -5.47 16.54
N THR A 174 2.37 -4.41 16.06
CA THR A 174 1.89 -4.33 14.67
C THR A 174 3.04 -4.42 13.67
N HIS A 175 4.13 -3.69 13.95
CA HIS A 175 5.31 -3.74 13.10
C HIS A 175 5.92 -5.14 13.06
N GLU A 176 6.17 -5.75 14.23
CA GLU A 176 6.72 -7.11 14.34
C GLU A 176 5.79 -8.16 13.71
N ALA A 177 4.48 -8.04 13.89
CA ALA A 177 3.51 -8.95 13.27
C ALA A 177 3.50 -8.85 11.73
N ARG A 178 3.79 -7.68 11.19
CA ARG A 178 3.97 -7.46 9.75
C ARG A 178 5.26 -8.12 9.25
N LEU A 179 6.35 -7.97 9.98
CA LEU A 179 7.62 -8.64 9.69
C LEU A 179 7.43 -10.18 9.70
N LEU A 180 6.83 -10.70 10.78
CA LEU A 180 6.55 -12.13 10.94
C LEU A 180 5.70 -12.70 9.80
N GLY A 181 4.65 -11.99 9.39
CA GLY A 181 3.79 -12.38 8.27
C GLY A 181 4.52 -12.39 6.92
N THR A 182 5.67 -11.72 6.83
CA THR A 182 6.50 -11.74 5.63
C THR A 182 7.55 -12.84 5.71
N ASP A 183 8.38 -12.85 6.77
CA ASP A 183 9.32 -13.93 7.07
C ASP A 183 9.77 -13.82 8.54
N ALA A 184 9.78 -14.94 9.27
CA ALA A 184 10.14 -14.95 10.69
C ALA A 184 11.58 -14.50 10.96
N ARG A 185 12.50 -14.72 10.02
CA ARG A 185 13.91 -14.31 10.11
C ARG A 185 14.12 -12.81 10.13
N LEU A 186 13.10 -12.01 9.83
CA LEU A 186 13.13 -10.55 10.00
C LEU A 186 13.02 -10.11 11.47
N ILE A 187 12.53 -11.00 12.34
CA ILE A 187 12.41 -10.77 13.79
C ILE A 187 13.51 -11.51 14.54
N ASP A 188 13.72 -12.76 14.17
CA ASP A 188 14.71 -13.64 14.76
C ASP A 188 15.49 -14.31 13.63
N LYS A 189 16.78 -13.94 13.48
CA LYS A 189 17.64 -14.46 12.43
C LYS A 189 17.83 -15.97 12.48
N ASP A 190 17.67 -16.56 13.68
CA ASP A 190 17.82 -17.99 13.92
C ASP A 190 16.51 -18.77 13.72
N ALA A 191 15.43 -18.08 13.35
CA ALA A 191 14.15 -18.69 13.00
C ALA A 191 14.32 -19.69 11.83
N PRO A 192 13.63 -20.83 11.85
CA PRO A 192 13.74 -21.83 10.79
C PRO A 192 13.25 -21.31 9.46
N ASN A 193 13.94 -21.69 8.38
CA ASN A 193 13.43 -21.44 7.03
C ASN A 193 12.25 -22.39 6.76
N ASN A 194 11.08 -21.83 6.53
CA ASN A 194 9.91 -22.62 6.12
C ASN A 194 9.99 -22.94 4.62
N PRO A 195 10.16 -24.22 4.19
CA PRO A 195 10.26 -24.57 2.78
C PRO A 195 9.04 -24.15 1.96
N ASP A 196 7.84 -24.18 2.54
CA ASP A 196 6.58 -23.75 1.94
C ASP A 196 6.25 -22.29 2.25
N GLY A 197 7.20 -21.56 2.82
CA GLY A 197 7.07 -20.17 3.22
C GLY A 197 6.98 -19.23 2.03
N LYS A 198 6.51 -18.04 2.33
CA LYS A 198 6.25 -16.99 1.33
C LYS A 198 7.45 -16.73 0.43
N LEU A 199 8.64 -16.49 0.97
CA LEU A 199 9.82 -16.14 0.18
C LEU A 199 10.27 -17.26 -0.77
N ASN A 200 10.12 -18.52 -0.37
CA ASN A 200 10.41 -19.66 -1.23
C ASN A 200 9.43 -19.74 -2.40
N LYS A 201 8.14 -19.49 -2.16
CA LYS A 201 7.12 -19.40 -3.22
C LYS A 201 7.34 -18.20 -4.16
N VAL A 202 7.85 -17.08 -3.64
CA VAL A 202 8.27 -15.95 -4.48
C VAL A 202 9.39 -16.39 -5.42
N ALA A 203 10.46 -16.97 -4.87
CA ALA A 203 11.62 -17.41 -5.67
C ALA A 203 11.21 -18.43 -6.75
N GLU A 204 10.37 -19.40 -6.38
CA GLU A 204 9.86 -20.42 -7.32
C GLU A 204 9.03 -19.80 -8.46
N ASN A 205 8.10 -18.89 -8.15
CA ASN A 205 7.27 -18.26 -9.17
C ASN A 205 8.07 -17.30 -10.06
N VAL A 206 9.03 -16.56 -9.48
CA VAL A 206 9.95 -15.74 -10.29
C VAL A 206 10.76 -16.59 -11.25
N TRP A 207 11.25 -17.74 -10.80
CA TRP A 207 11.96 -18.67 -11.66
C TRP A 207 11.06 -19.24 -12.77
N LYS A 208 9.83 -19.65 -12.44
CA LYS A 208 8.86 -20.13 -13.45
C LYS A 208 8.57 -19.07 -14.52
N GLU A 209 8.33 -17.83 -14.11
CA GLU A 209 8.11 -16.72 -15.04
C GLU A 209 9.38 -16.35 -15.83
N TYR A 210 10.56 -16.49 -15.19
CA TYR A 210 11.84 -16.28 -15.88
C TYR A 210 12.04 -17.30 -17.02
N VAL A 211 11.82 -18.58 -16.74
CA VAL A 211 11.94 -19.65 -17.75
C VAL A 211 10.94 -19.45 -18.88
N LYS A 212 9.66 -19.22 -18.53
CA LYS A 212 8.59 -19.00 -19.49
C LYS A 212 8.81 -17.74 -20.33
N GLY A 213 9.15 -16.64 -19.69
CA GLY A 213 9.28 -15.32 -20.35
C GLY A 213 10.54 -15.17 -21.18
N ASN A 214 11.53 -16.06 -21.03
CA ASN A 214 12.78 -16.02 -21.78
C ASN A 214 12.99 -17.25 -22.69
N ALA A 215 11.93 -18.03 -22.93
CA ALA A 215 11.95 -19.12 -23.90
C ALA A 215 11.96 -18.55 -25.34
N ASP A 216 12.48 -19.38 -26.27
CA ASP A 216 12.44 -19.12 -27.71
C ASP A 216 12.98 -17.73 -28.16
N GLY A 217 13.94 -17.20 -27.41
CA GLY A 217 14.56 -15.91 -27.72
C GLY A 217 13.74 -14.68 -27.28
N HIS A 218 12.63 -14.87 -26.58
CA HIS A 218 11.88 -13.78 -25.94
C HIS A 218 12.67 -13.15 -24.80
N ILE A 219 12.33 -11.90 -24.49
CA ILE A 219 12.87 -11.17 -23.34
C ILE A 219 11.72 -10.94 -22.35
N GLY A 220 11.79 -11.59 -21.19
CA GLY A 220 10.84 -11.42 -20.11
C GLY A 220 11.51 -10.82 -18.87
N CYS A 221 11.07 -9.64 -18.46
CA CYS A 221 11.54 -8.98 -17.25
C CYS A 221 10.50 -9.06 -16.14
N GLN A 222 10.93 -8.95 -14.88
CA GLN A 222 10.07 -9.05 -13.72
C GLN A 222 10.40 -7.98 -12.67
N LEU A 223 9.39 -7.51 -11.94
CA LEU A 223 9.54 -6.63 -10.79
C LEU A 223 9.12 -7.36 -9.50
N ILE A 224 9.95 -7.26 -8.48
CA ILE A 224 9.66 -7.76 -7.14
C ILE A 224 9.58 -6.58 -6.19
N PHE A 225 8.43 -6.37 -5.56
CA PHE A 225 8.20 -5.30 -4.62
C PHE A 225 8.23 -5.82 -3.18
N SER A 226 9.13 -5.23 -2.37
CA SER A 226 9.14 -5.40 -0.92
C SER A 226 9.57 -4.09 -0.24
N ASP A 227 8.69 -3.55 0.62
CA ASP A 227 8.99 -2.41 1.47
C ASP A 227 9.62 -2.84 2.80
N ILE A 228 9.56 -4.14 3.07
CA ILE A 228 10.09 -4.80 4.28
C ILE A 228 11.39 -5.53 3.92
N GLY A 229 12.30 -5.66 4.89
CA GLY A 229 13.55 -6.42 4.72
C GLY A 229 14.45 -5.88 3.62
N THR A 230 14.46 -4.56 3.43
CA THR A 230 15.33 -3.86 2.48
C THR A 230 16.81 -3.97 2.88
N PRO A 231 17.75 -3.90 1.93
CA PRO A 231 19.18 -3.96 2.21
C PRO A 231 19.63 -2.87 3.18
N GLY A 232 20.60 -3.18 4.03
CA GLY A 232 21.21 -2.24 4.98
C GLY A 232 22.49 -2.80 5.59
N PRO A 233 23.45 -1.95 6.02
CA PRO A 233 24.77 -2.39 6.46
C PRO A 233 24.77 -3.24 7.73
N ASP A 234 23.78 -3.04 8.60
CA ASP A 234 23.72 -3.68 9.93
C ASP A 234 22.62 -4.76 10.02
N LYS A 235 22.27 -5.38 8.89
CA LYS A 235 21.21 -6.38 8.84
C LYS A 235 21.78 -7.77 8.55
N ASP A 236 21.60 -8.70 9.49
CA ASP A 236 22.01 -10.10 9.33
C ASP A 236 21.17 -10.85 8.29
N PHE A 237 19.90 -10.46 8.11
CA PHE A 237 18.98 -11.03 7.14
C PHE A 237 18.22 -9.93 6.39
N THR A 238 18.19 -10.03 5.06
CA THR A 238 17.36 -9.20 4.21
C THR A 238 16.57 -10.06 3.21
N ILE A 239 15.36 -9.63 2.88
CA ILE A 239 14.53 -10.29 1.85
C ILE A 239 15.23 -10.24 0.49
N TYR A 240 15.89 -9.13 0.19
CA TYR A 240 16.55 -8.90 -1.09
C TYR A 240 17.69 -9.86 -1.33
N ASP A 241 18.58 -10.02 -0.34
CA ASP A 241 19.72 -10.93 -0.44
C ASP A 241 19.24 -12.38 -0.51
N TYR A 242 18.28 -12.76 0.35
CA TYR A 242 17.70 -14.09 0.34
C TYR A 242 17.07 -14.46 -1.01
N LEU A 243 16.27 -13.55 -1.59
CA LEU A 243 15.66 -13.78 -2.90
C LEU A 243 16.72 -13.88 -4.00
N LYS A 244 17.73 -12.98 -4.00
CA LYS A 244 18.82 -13.02 -4.98
C LYS A 244 19.57 -14.35 -4.92
N GLU A 245 19.97 -14.80 -3.72
CA GLU A 245 20.65 -16.08 -3.54
C GLU A 245 19.78 -17.27 -3.99
N SER A 246 18.50 -17.23 -3.65
CA SER A 246 17.55 -18.28 -4.05
C SER A 246 17.38 -18.34 -5.57
N LEU A 247 17.26 -17.20 -6.23
CA LEU A 247 17.13 -17.11 -7.68
C LEU A 247 18.40 -17.58 -8.40
N ILE A 248 19.57 -17.27 -7.86
CA ILE A 248 20.86 -17.81 -8.38
C ILE A 248 20.91 -19.32 -8.24
N LYS A 249 20.46 -19.89 -7.10
CA LYS A 249 20.34 -21.34 -6.91
C LYS A 249 19.38 -22.01 -7.90
N TYR A 250 18.34 -21.32 -8.32
CA TYR A 250 17.43 -21.75 -9.41
C TYR A 250 18.04 -21.64 -10.81
N GLY A 251 19.22 -21.02 -10.96
CA GLY A 251 19.94 -20.90 -12.23
C GLY A 251 19.77 -19.57 -12.95
N ILE A 252 19.18 -18.53 -12.31
CA ILE A 252 19.15 -17.18 -12.89
C ILE A 252 20.53 -16.54 -12.71
N PRO A 253 21.19 -16.06 -13.77
CA PRO A 253 22.48 -15.41 -13.67
C PRO A 253 22.48 -14.20 -12.72
N ALA A 254 23.48 -14.10 -11.86
CA ALA A 254 23.56 -13.04 -10.86
C ALA A 254 23.59 -11.62 -11.49
N GLU A 255 24.19 -11.52 -12.67
CA GLU A 255 24.25 -10.28 -13.46
C GLU A 255 22.90 -9.83 -14.03
N GLU A 256 21.92 -10.72 -14.12
CA GLU A 256 20.55 -10.41 -14.59
C GLU A 256 19.62 -9.94 -13.46
N ILE A 257 20.08 -10.06 -12.19
CA ILE A 257 19.32 -9.63 -10.99
C ILE A 257 19.89 -8.30 -10.52
N ALA A 258 19.02 -7.36 -10.16
CA ALA A 258 19.41 -6.06 -9.65
C ALA A 258 18.55 -5.60 -8.47
N PHE A 259 19.14 -4.81 -7.59
CA PHE A 259 18.44 -4.07 -6.55
C PHE A 259 18.35 -2.59 -6.94
N ILE A 260 17.17 -2.00 -6.82
CA ILE A 260 17.02 -0.55 -7.03
C ILE A 260 17.86 0.27 -6.03
N HIS A 261 18.13 -0.31 -4.86
CA HIS A 261 18.88 0.32 -3.78
C HIS A 261 20.35 0.52 -4.11
N ASP A 262 20.90 -0.22 -5.08
CA ASP A 262 22.29 -0.07 -5.55
C ASP A 262 22.45 1.18 -6.42
N ALA A 263 21.37 1.65 -7.05
CA ALA A 263 21.35 2.87 -7.85
C ALA A 263 21.06 4.09 -6.95
N LYS A 264 22.15 4.75 -6.47
CA LYS A 264 22.08 5.86 -5.51
C LYS A 264 21.77 7.22 -6.15
N THR A 265 22.12 7.40 -7.42
CA THR A 265 21.90 8.64 -8.18
C THR A 265 20.85 8.44 -9.28
N ASP A 266 20.26 9.53 -9.74
CA ASP A 266 19.28 9.49 -10.84
C ASP A 266 19.90 8.91 -12.12
N ALA A 267 21.15 9.27 -12.44
CA ALA A 267 21.88 8.71 -13.59
C ALA A 267 22.08 7.20 -13.49
N GLN A 268 22.38 6.68 -12.29
CA GLN A 268 22.49 5.24 -12.06
C GLN A 268 21.13 4.54 -12.19
N ARG A 269 20.04 5.18 -11.73
CA ARG A 269 18.68 4.66 -11.90
C ARG A 269 18.27 4.61 -13.36
N ASP A 270 18.56 5.65 -14.12
CA ASP A 270 18.24 5.69 -15.56
C ASP A 270 19.03 4.63 -16.34
N ALA A 271 20.30 4.40 -15.99
CA ALA A 271 21.12 3.33 -16.56
C ALA A 271 20.53 1.94 -16.25
N LEU A 272 20.14 1.70 -14.99
CA LEU A 272 19.50 0.45 -14.57
C LEU A 272 18.17 0.21 -15.31
N PHE A 273 17.35 1.24 -15.45
CA PHE A 273 16.08 1.13 -16.19
C PHE A 273 16.30 0.88 -17.68
N LYS A 274 17.37 1.44 -18.26
CA LYS A 274 17.78 1.12 -19.62
C LYS A 274 18.19 -0.35 -19.74
N GLU A 275 18.93 -0.90 -18.79
CA GLU A 275 19.30 -2.32 -18.76
C GLU A 275 18.07 -3.24 -18.64
N MET A 276 17.05 -2.84 -17.88
CA MET A 276 15.76 -3.55 -17.85
C MET A 276 15.04 -3.51 -19.22
N ARG A 277 14.96 -2.33 -19.86
CA ARG A 277 14.31 -2.16 -21.16
C ARG A 277 15.01 -2.92 -22.29
N THR A 278 16.30 -3.17 -22.16
CA THR A 278 17.09 -3.94 -23.14
C THR A 278 17.14 -5.43 -22.81
N GLY A 279 16.60 -5.87 -21.68
CA GLY A 279 16.65 -7.26 -21.23
C GLY A 279 18.00 -7.72 -20.69
N LYS A 280 18.96 -6.80 -20.49
CA LYS A 280 20.25 -7.09 -19.83
C LYS A 280 20.03 -7.43 -18.36
N LYS A 281 19.13 -6.73 -17.68
CA LYS A 281 18.60 -7.07 -16.37
C LYS A 281 17.20 -7.62 -16.55
N LYS A 282 16.87 -8.74 -15.90
CA LYS A 282 15.59 -9.43 -16.04
C LYS A 282 14.78 -9.45 -14.76
N VAL A 283 15.43 -9.34 -13.61
CA VAL A 283 14.76 -9.29 -12.31
C VAL A 283 15.22 -8.05 -11.56
N LEU A 284 14.28 -7.15 -11.24
CA LEU A 284 14.53 -5.97 -10.42
C LEU A 284 13.76 -6.08 -9.11
N ILE A 285 14.48 -6.02 -7.99
CA ILE A 285 13.91 -6.02 -6.64
C ILE A 285 13.95 -4.61 -6.09
N GLY A 286 12.80 -4.10 -5.62
CA GLY A 286 12.71 -2.74 -5.13
C GLY A 286 11.57 -2.47 -4.17
N SER A 287 11.63 -1.31 -3.50
CA SER A 287 10.55 -0.79 -2.66
C SER A 287 9.58 0.07 -3.45
N THR A 288 8.37 0.28 -2.90
CA THR A 288 7.36 1.16 -3.51
C THR A 288 7.92 2.56 -3.77
N ASP A 289 8.61 3.16 -2.80
CA ASP A 289 9.14 4.52 -2.92
C ASP A 289 10.16 4.65 -4.05
N LYS A 290 11.02 3.65 -4.23
CA LYS A 290 12.08 3.69 -5.23
C LYS A 290 11.66 3.17 -6.61
N CYS A 291 10.75 2.21 -6.66
CA CYS A 291 10.24 1.62 -7.91
C CYS A 291 8.80 2.04 -8.24
N GLY A 292 8.08 2.66 -7.31
CA GLY A 292 6.68 3.07 -7.49
C GLY A 292 6.49 4.41 -8.22
N THR A 293 7.52 5.28 -8.29
CA THR A 293 7.43 6.58 -8.96
C THR A 293 8.55 6.77 -9.98
N GLY A 294 8.22 7.34 -11.16
CA GLY A 294 9.21 7.71 -12.17
C GLY A 294 9.92 6.55 -12.90
N VAL A 295 9.59 5.30 -12.60
CA VAL A 295 10.21 4.11 -13.19
C VAL A 295 9.57 3.78 -14.54
N ASN A 296 10.40 3.62 -15.57
CA ASN A 296 9.98 3.27 -16.92
C ASN A 296 10.70 1.99 -17.37
N VAL A 297 10.14 0.81 -16.97
CA VAL A 297 10.75 -0.51 -17.19
C VAL A 297 9.78 -1.52 -17.84
N GLN A 298 8.60 -1.05 -18.26
CA GLN A 298 7.50 -1.91 -18.73
C GLN A 298 7.78 -2.67 -20.03
N THR A 299 8.75 -2.25 -20.84
CA THR A 299 8.90 -2.72 -22.24
C THR A 299 8.84 -4.24 -22.42
N HIS A 300 9.45 -4.99 -21.50
CA HIS A 300 9.49 -6.46 -21.52
C HIS A 300 8.94 -7.09 -20.26
N LEU A 301 8.13 -6.36 -19.50
CA LEU A 301 7.63 -6.83 -18.20
C LEU A 301 6.56 -7.90 -18.38
N VAL A 302 6.82 -9.10 -17.87
CA VAL A 302 5.91 -10.25 -17.94
C VAL A 302 5.23 -10.54 -16.59
N ALA A 303 5.87 -10.16 -15.46
CA ALA A 303 5.30 -10.41 -14.16
C ALA A 303 5.73 -9.37 -13.11
N MET A 304 4.85 -9.17 -12.12
CA MET A 304 5.09 -8.38 -10.92
C MET A 304 4.76 -9.20 -9.68
N HIS A 305 5.59 -9.09 -8.65
CA HIS A 305 5.48 -9.86 -7.41
C HIS A 305 5.40 -8.91 -6.22
N HIS A 306 4.25 -8.90 -5.53
CA HIS A 306 4.06 -8.16 -4.29
C HIS A 306 4.36 -9.08 -3.10
N VAL A 307 5.58 -9.00 -2.56
CA VAL A 307 6.03 -9.82 -1.42
C VAL A 307 5.32 -9.40 -0.15
N ASP A 308 5.13 -8.09 0.02
CA ASP A 308 4.43 -7.49 1.14
C ASP A 308 3.22 -6.67 0.70
N CYS A 309 2.26 -6.52 1.60
CA CYS A 309 1.14 -5.62 1.43
C CYS A 309 1.57 -4.18 1.77
N PRO A 310 1.43 -3.21 0.87
CA PRO A 310 1.68 -1.82 1.20
C PRO A 310 0.59 -1.27 2.14
N TRP A 311 0.89 -0.16 2.81
CA TRP A 311 -0.04 0.47 3.75
C TRP A 311 -1.23 1.17 3.09
N LYS A 312 -1.08 1.60 1.85
CA LYS A 312 -2.06 2.44 1.15
C LYS A 312 -2.53 1.77 -0.14
N PRO A 313 -3.83 1.86 -0.46
CA PRO A 313 -4.35 1.39 -1.75
C PRO A 313 -3.62 2.01 -2.95
N SER A 314 -3.33 3.32 -2.89
CA SER A 314 -2.60 4.01 -3.95
C SER A 314 -1.21 3.43 -4.24
N SER A 315 -0.56 2.83 -3.24
CA SER A 315 0.73 2.17 -3.45
C SER A 315 0.60 0.91 -4.31
N ILE A 316 -0.52 0.17 -4.21
CA ILE A 316 -0.80 -0.97 -5.09
C ILE A 316 -0.97 -0.46 -6.54
N GLU A 317 -1.79 0.57 -6.73
CA GLU A 317 -2.01 1.17 -8.06
C GLU A 317 -0.71 1.71 -8.65
N GLN A 318 0.13 2.34 -7.84
CA GLN A 318 1.45 2.81 -8.26
C GLN A 318 2.38 1.67 -8.66
N ARG A 319 2.42 0.55 -7.90
CA ARG A 319 3.20 -0.63 -8.25
C ARG A 319 2.68 -1.26 -9.55
N GLU A 320 1.38 -1.54 -9.64
CA GLU A 320 0.75 -2.25 -10.75
C GLU A 320 0.77 -1.42 -12.04
N GLY A 321 0.62 -0.10 -11.95
CA GLY A 321 0.77 0.83 -13.07
C GLY A 321 2.18 0.91 -13.67
N ARG A 322 3.17 0.18 -13.14
CA ARG A 322 4.50 0.02 -13.77
C ARG A 322 4.52 -1.08 -14.82
N GLY A 323 3.64 -2.06 -14.71
CA GLY A 323 3.56 -3.18 -15.64
C GLY A 323 2.38 -3.08 -16.61
N ILE A 324 1.21 -2.73 -16.10
CA ILE A 324 0.01 -2.50 -16.91
C ILE A 324 0.08 -1.07 -17.46
N ARG A 325 0.91 -0.89 -18.48
CA ARG A 325 1.22 0.42 -19.04
C ARG A 325 1.54 0.34 -20.52
N GLN A 326 1.21 1.41 -21.24
CA GLN A 326 1.56 1.57 -22.66
C GLN A 326 3.06 1.38 -22.93
N GLY A 327 3.38 0.75 -24.05
CA GLY A 327 4.75 0.45 -24.46
C GLY A 327 5.32 -0.84 -23.87
N ASN A 328 4.53 -1.66 -23.18
CA ASN A 328 4.84 -3.05 -22.94
C ASN A 328 4.64 -3.84 -24.24
N LYS A 329 5.60 -4.71 -24.57
CA LYS A 329 5.57 -5.55 -25.78
C LYS A 329 4.86 -6.89 -25.57
N ASN A 330 4.47 -7.20 -24.36
CA ASN A 330 3.76 -8.41 -24.04
C ASN A 330 2.25 -8.14 -24.02
N ASP A 331 1.46 -9.09 -24.48
CA ASP A 331 -0.01 -8.99 -24.53
C ASP A 331 -0.62 -9.09 -23.12
N GLU A 332 0.07 -9.74 -22.19
CA GLU A 332 -0.38 -9.93 -20.82
C GLU A 332 0.75 -9.77 -19.79
N VAL A 333 0.37 -9.36 -18.57
CA VAL A 333 1.25 -9.30 -17.39
C VAL A 333 0.61 -10.06 -16.24
N ALA A 334 1.39 -10.91 -15.57
CA ALA A 334 0.97 -11.58 -14.34
C ALA A 334 1.25 -10.69 -13.12
N ILE A 335 0.29 -10.63 -12.20
CA ILE A 335 0.47 -9.97 -10.90
C ILE A 335 0.31 -11.01 -9.80
N TYR A 336 1.36 -11.22 -9.02
CA TYR A 336 1.38 -12.14 -7.89
C TYR A 336 1.27 -11.36 -6.58
N ARG A 337 0.35 -11.76 -5.70
CA ARG A 337 0.23 -11.26 -4.33
C ARG A 337 0.45 -12.42 -3.37
N TYR A 338 1.46 -12.30 -2.50
CA TYR A 338 1.85 -13.35 -1.58
C TYR A 338 1.31 -13.08 -0.19
N VAL A 339 0.66 -14.09 0.39
CA VAL A 339 -0.09 -13.96 1.64
C VAL A 339 0.25 -15.11 2.57
N THR A 340 0.67 -14.81 3.80
CA THR A 340 0.77 -15.83 4.86
C THR A 340 -0.54 -15.87 5.63
N LYS A 341 -1.27 -16.99 5.51
CA LYS A 341 -2.56 -17.21 6.17
C LYS A 341 -2.47 -17.06 7.68
N GLN A 342 -3.58 -16.74 8.32
CA GLN A 342 -3.70 -16.63 9.78
C GLN A 342 -2.71 -15.65 10.44
N THR A 343 -2.06 -14.78 9.69
CA THR A 343 -1.18 -13.72 10.19
C THR A 343 -1.76 -12.33 9.94
N PHE A 344 -1.06 -11.32 10.43
CA PHE A 344 -1.39 -9.92 10.16
C PHE A 344 -1.32 -9.56 8.68
N ASP A 345 -0.51 -10.28 7.91
CA ASP A 345 -0.35 -10.09 6.47
C ASP A 345 -1.66 -10.32 5.69
N ALA A 346 -2.32 -11.49 5.91
CA ALA A 346 -3.60 -11.81 5.27
C ALA A 346 -4.68 -10.75 5.59
N TYR A 347 -4.63 -10.25 6.80
CA TYR A 347 -5.53 -9.22 7.25
C TYR A 347 -5.26 -7.87 6.56
N ASN A 348 -3.99 -7.47 6.45
CA ASN A 348 -3.60 -6.22 5.82
C ASN A 348 -3.99 -6.19 4.33
N TRP A 349 -3.80 -7.30 3.60
CA TRP A 349 -4.28 -7.46 2.23
C TRP A 349 -5.79 -7.26 2.12
N SER A 350 -6.57 -7.92 2.96
CA SER A 350 -8.03 -7.78 2.99
C SER A 350 -8.47 -6.33 3.24
N LEU A 351 -7.77 -5.64 4.14
CA LEU A 351 -8.06 -4.24 4.45
C LEU A 351 -7.80 -3.32 3.25
N VAL A 352 -6.61 -3.42 2.68
CA VAL A 352 -6.20 -2.54 1.57
C VAL A 352 -7.06 -2.80 0.33
N GLU A 353 -7.42 -4.05 0.04
CA GLU A 353 -8.34 -4.39 -1.05
C GLU A 353 -9.75 -3.84 -0.83
N ASN A 354 -10.27 -3.89 0.39
CA ASN A 354 -11.58 -3.30 0.71
C ASN A 354 -11.56 -1.78 0.55
N LYS A 355 -10.50 -1.11 1.01
CA LYS A 355 -10.31 0.34 0.80
C LYS A 355 -10.21 0.67 -0.69
N GLN A 356 -9.42 -0.08 -1.46
CA GLN A 356 -9.26 0.15 -2.90
C GLN A 356 -10.58 -0.02 -3.64
N ARG A 357 -11.33 -1.10 -3.34
CA ARG A 357 -12.66 -1.33 -3.93
C ARG A 357 -13.61 -0.19 -3.64
N PHE A 358 -13.62 0.29 -2.40
CA PHE A 358 -14.46 1.40 -2.00
C PHE A 358 -14.08 2.70 -2.72
N ILE A 359 -12.80 3.07 -2.74
CA ILE A 359 -12.31 4.27 -3.45
C ILE A 359 -12.71 4.19 -4.93
N SER A 360 -12.51 3.03 -5.57
CA SER A 360 -12.91 2.80 -6.95
C SER A 360 -14.41 2.97 -7.17
N GLN A 361 -15.26 2.43 -6.27
CA GLN A 361 -16.72 2.58 -6.36
C GLN A 361 -17.13 4.06 -6.25
N VAL A 362 -16.55 4.80 -5.31
CA VAL A 362 -16.80 6.23 -5.14
C VAL A 362 -16.42 7.00 -6.40
N MET A 363 -15.22 6.77 -6.93
CA MET A 363 -14.71 7.51 -8.10
C MET A 363 -15.48 7.19 -9.39
N THR A 364 -15.89 5.94 -9.57
CA THR A 364 -16.64 5.53 -10.78
C THR A 364 -18.14 5.79 -10.70
N SER A 365 -18.68 6.08 -9.52
CA SER A 365 -20.13 6.17 -9.24
C SER A 365 -20.94 4.91 -9.63
N LYS A 366 -20.27 3.77 -9.78
CA LYS A 366 -20.94 2.49 -10.02
C LYS A 366 -21.39 1.92 -8.67
N ALA A 367 -22.72 1.89 -8.45
CA ALA A 367 -23.39 1.27 -7.30
C ALA A 367 -22.86 1.75 -5.93
N VAL A 368 -23.05 3.00 -5.63
CA VAL A 368 -22.55 3.61 -4.40
C VAL A 368 -23.36 3.17 -3.20
N SER A 369 -22.76 2.43 -2.28
CA SER A 369 -23.25 2.37 -0.91
C SER A 369 -23.33 3.80 -0.36
N ARG A 370 -24.44 4.17 0.31
CA ARG A 370 -24.56 5.51 0.90
C ARG A 370 -23.58 5.78 2.02
N SER A 371 -22.93 4.75 2.53
CA SER A 371 -21.95 4.88 3.62
C SER A 371 -20.82 3.87 3.51
N CYS A 372 -19.66 4.22 4.04
CA CYS A 372 -18.47 3.38 4.14
C CYS A 372 -17.73 3.61 5.45
N GLU A 373 -17.11 2.57 5.98
CA GLU A 373 -16.20 2.67 7.12
C GLU A 373 -14.74 2.76 6.62
N ASP A 374 -14.05 3.83 7.01
CA ASP A 374 -12.59 3.97 6.88
C ASP A 374 -11.94 3.50 8.18
N ILE A 375 -11.59 2.22 8.23
CA ILE A 375 -11.12 1.57 9.45
C ILE A 375 -9.61 1.72 9.55
N ASP A 376 -9.13 2.22 10.68
CA ASP A 376 -7.71 2.37 10.96
C ASP A 376 -7.07 1.07 11.50
N GLU A 377 -5.76 0.95 11.32
CA GLU A 377 -4.96 -0.23 11.60
C GLU A 377 -4.97 -0.69 13.06
N ALA A 378 -4.92 0.24 14.01
CA ALA A 378 -4.85 -0.10 15.44
C ALA A 378 -6.15 -0.73 15.95
N THR A 379 -7.29 -0.21 15.49
CA THR A 379 -8.63 -0.76 15.83
C THR A 379 -8.79 -2.18 15.29
N LEU A 380 -8.16 -2.47 14.20
CA LEU A 380 -8.30 -3.73 13.50
C LEU A 380 -7.38 -4.82 14.04
N LEU A 381 -6.16 -4.49 14.43
CA LEU A 381 -5.29 -5.42 15.16
C LEU A 381 -6.02 -5.94 16.41
N MET A 382 -6.71 -5.05 17.12
CA MET A 382 -7.48 -5.39 18.31
C MET A 382 -8.67 -6.31 18.05
N ARG A 383 -9.40 -6.10 16.95
CA ARG A 383 -10.51 -6.99 16.53
C ARG A 383 -10.00 -8.38 16.18
N ARG A 384 -8.83 -8.49 15.52
CA ARG A 384 -8.26 -9.78 15.13
C ARG A 384 -7.65 -10.54 16.29
N LEU A 385 -6.88 -9.91 17.16
CA LEU A 385 -6.35 -10.55 18.37
C LEU A 385 -7.48 -11.13 19.24
N ARG A 386 -8.65 -10.47 19.28
CA ARG A 386 -9.86 -11.02 19.93
C ARG A 386 -10.40 -12.25 19.21
N ARG A 387 -10.44 -12.26 17.86
CA ARG A 387 -10.93 -13.41 17.08
C ARG A 387 -10.00 -14.62 17.17
N LEU A 388 -8.68 -14.40 17.17
CA LEU A 388 -7.70 -15.48 17.37
C LEU A 388 -7.90 -16.16 18.72
N ARG A 389 -8.15 -15.38 19.78
CA ARG A 389 -8.47 -15.93 21.11
C ARG A 389 -9.77 -16.74 21.13
N GLN A 390 -10.80 -16.31 20.41
CA GLN A 390 -12.08 -17.02 20.33
C GLN A 390 -11.99 -18.31 19.50
N ALA A 391 -11.02 -18.42 18.62
CA ALA A 391 -10.78 -19.63 17.82
C ALA A 391 -9.87 -20.66 18.51
N THR A 392 -9.22 -20.25 19.63
CA THR A 392 -8.31 -21.11 20.43
C THR A 392 -8.97 -21.61 21.72
N LEU A 393 -10.17 -21.14 22.06
CA LEU A 393 -11.07 -21.64 23.10
C LEU A 393 -12.19 -22.48 22.47
#